data_e0af99a0c7a578b2013bff63707e4fde
#
_entry.id   e0af99a0c7a578b2013bff63707e4fde
#
_cell.length_a   1.000
_cell.length_b   1.000
_cell.length_c   1.000
_cell.angle_alpha   90.00
_cell.angle_beta   90.00
_cell.angle_gamma   90.00
#
_symmetry.space_group_name_H-M   'P 1'
#
loop_
_entity.id
_entity.type
_entity.pdbx_description
1 polymer ?
#
loop_
_entity_poly.entity_id
_entity_poly.type
_entity_poly.pdbx_seq_one_letter_code
_entity_poly.pdbx_strand_id
1 'polypeptide(L)'
;MPARLAHNVFFTLKDRTPAKAQELVDACHKYLNVQPGIVFFAAGPLCGELDRPVNDRDWDVGLHLVFDTKASHDAYQDDATHNTFIDENKPTWAGVRVFDSFV
;
A
#
# COMPACT_ATOMS: atom_id res chain seq x y z
N MET A 1 4.69 25.78 -5.60
CA MET A 1 3.91 24.76 -4.89
C MET A 1 4.77 23.55 -4.66
N PRO A 2 4.80 22.98 -3.44
CA PRO A 2 5.50 21.70 -3.26
C PRO A 2 4.81 20.62 -4.10
N ALA A 3 5.61 19.71 -4.63
CA ALA A 3 5.09 18.56 -5.33
C ALA A 3 4.44 17.60 -4.34
N ARG A 4 3.38 16.93 -4.78
CA ARG A 4 2.79 15.81 -4.04
C ARG A 4 3.64 14.57 -4.23
N LEU A 5 3.48 13.61 -3.34
CA LEU A 5 4.18 12.32 -3.42
C LEU A 5 3.18 11.18 -3.57
N ALA A 6 3.29 10.43 -4.66
CA ALA A 6 2.56 9.19 -4.85
C ALA A 6 3.39 8.03 -4.31
N HIS A 7 2.80 7.27 -3.41
CA HIS A 7 3.40 6.13 -2.73
C HIS A 7 2.58 4.88 -3.06
N ASN A 8 3.12 4.02 -3.90
CA ASN A 8 2.44 2.81 -4.35
C ASN A 8 3.17 1.59 -3.83
N VAL A 9 2.42 0.71 -3.15
CA VAL A 9 2.98 -0.48 -2.50
C VAL A 9 2.26 -1.71 -3.03
N PHE A 10 3.01 -2.72 -3.44
CA PHE A 10 2.45 -3.98 -3.94
C PHE A 10 2.95 -5.13 -3.09
N PHE A 11 2.00 -5.83 -2.45
CA PHE A 11 2.28 -6.92 -1.52
C PHE A 11 2.06 -8.27 -2.19
N THR A 12 3.02 -9.16 -2.04
CA THR A 12 2.86 -10.58 -2.37
C THR A 12 2.73 -11.34 -1.06
N LEU A 13 1.67 -12.13 -0.92
CA LEU A 13 1.37 -12.86 0.30
C LEU A 13 1.97 -14.27 0.28
N LYS A 14 2.28 -14.79 1.47
CA LYS A 14 2.69 -16.19 1.64
C LYS A 14 1.53 -17.13 1.33
N ASP A 15 0.35 -16.80 1.82
CA ASP A 15 -0.90 -17.51 1.51
C ASP A 15 -1.70 -16.64 0.52
N ARG A 16 -1.62 -17.00 -0.75
CA ARG A 16 -2.13 -16.20 -1.87
C ARG A 16 -3.60 -16.53 -2.16
N THR A 17 -4.45 -16.37 -1.17
CA THR A 17 -5.90 -16.60 -1.30
C THR A 17 -6.66 -15.29 -1.34
N PRO A 18 -7.86 -15.25 -1.97
CA PRO A 18 -8.71 -14.06 -1.93
C PRO A 18 -9.06 -13.60 -0.51
N ALA A 19 -9.26 -14.55 0.41
CA ALA A 19 -9.58 -14.22 1.80
C ALA A 19 -8.41 -13.50 2.48
N LYS A 20 -7.17 -13.95 2.27
CA LYS A 20 -5.99 -13.32 2.84
C LYS A 20 -5.71 -11.97 2.21
N ALA A 21 -5.95 -11.82 0.92
CA ALA A 21 -5.86 -10.52 0.26
C ALA A 21 -6.86 -9.53 0.87
N GLN A 22 -8.11 -9.95 1.10
CA GLN A 22 -9.11 -9.09 1.71
C GLN A 22 -8.74 -8.69 3.15
N GLU A 23 -8.17 -9.61 3.93
CA GLU A 23 -7.68 -9.29 5.28
C GLU A 23 -6.64 -8.16 5.25
N LEU A 24 -5.70 -8.21 4.30
CA LEU A 24 -4.70 -7.15 4.17
C LEU A 24 -5.31 -5.83 3.70
N VAL A 25 -6.24 -5.87 2.76
CA VAL A 25 -6.98 -4.66 2.32
C VAL A 25 -7.69 -4.02 3.52
N ASP A 26 -8.36 -4.82 4.34
CA ASP A 26 -9.06 -4.33 5.53
C ASP A 26 -8.09 -3.71 6.54
N ALA A 27 -6.91 -4.30 6.72
CA ALA A 27 -5.87 -3.76 7.58
C ALA A 27 -5.34 -2.41 7.06
N CYS A 28 -5.18 -2.27 5.74
CA CYS A 28 -4.81 -0.99 5.14
C CYS A 28 -5.84 0.09 5.48
N HIS A 29 -7.13 -0.20 5.34
CA HIS A 29 -8.19 0.74 5.70
C HIS A 29 -8.19 1.08 7.19
N LYS A 30 -7.94 0.09 8.04
CA LYS A 30 -7.96 0.29 9.50
C LYS A 30 -6.81 1.19 9.97
N TYR A 31 -5.60 0.98 9.46
CA TYR A 31 -4.40 1.61 10.01
C TYR A 31 -3.84 2.75 9.17
N LEU A 32 -4.03 2.73 7.85
CA LEU A 32 -3.26 3.57 6.94
C LEU A 32 -4.07 4.73 6.33
N ASN A 33 -5.35 4.81 6.60
CA ASN A 33 -6.25 5.81 6.00
C ASN A 33 -6.49 7.03 6.90
N VAL A 34 -5.73 7.18 7.97
CA VAL A 34 -6.01 8.22 8.99
C VAL A 34 -4.84 9.18 9.19
N GLN A 35 -3.80 9.09 8.38
CA GLN A 35 -2.59 9.88 8.58
C GLN A 35 -2.75 11.30 8.05
N PRO A 36 -2.21 12.32 8.75
CA PRO A 36 -2.19 13.68 8.22
C PRO A 36 -1.45 13.76 6.88
N GLY A 37 -1.94 14.60 5.98
CA GLY A 37 -1.31 14.85 4.70
C GLY A 37 -1.70 13.90 3.58
N ILE A 38 -2.48 12.87 3.85
CA ILE A 38 -3.01 11.99 2.81
C ILE A 38 -4.10 12.71 2.04
N VAL A 39 -3.92 12.89 0.73
CA VAL A 39 -4.92 13.51 -0.15
C VAL A 39 -5.65 12.48 -1.01
N PHE A 40 -5.13 11.24 -1.09
CA PHE A 40 -5.79 10.13 -1.76
C PHE A 40 -5.37 8.82 -1.11
N PHE A 41 -6.31 7.90 -0.93
CA PHE A 41 -6.07 6.56 -0.40
C PHE A 41 -6.93 5.56 -1.18
N ALA A 42 -6.31 4.44 -1.56
CA ALA A 42 -7.04 3.29 -2.09
C ALA A 42 -6.24 2.03 -1.81
N ALA A 43 -6.94 0.92 -1.58
CA ALA A 43 -6.33 -0.39 -1.44
C ALA A 43 -7.27 -1.44 -2.05
N GLY A 44 -6.71 -2.43 -2.71
CA GLY A 44 -7.51 -3.47 -3.34
C GLY A 44 -6.69 -4.64 -3.85
N PRO A 45 -7.37 -5.74 -4.22
CA PRO A 45 -6.71 -6.91 -4.78
C PRO A 45 -6.30 -6.68 -6.24
N LEU A 46 -5.38 -7.52 -6.70
CA LEU A 46 -4.99 -7.58 -8.12
C LEU A 46 -6.22 -7.76 -9.02
N CYS A 47 -6.28 -7.00 -10.09
CA CYS A 47 -7.26 -7.23 -11.16
C CYS A 47 -6.74 -8.33 -12.10
N GLY A 48 -7.08 -9.58 -11.80
CA GLY A 48 -6.58 -10.74 -12.53
C GLY A 48 -7.05 -10.83 -13.99
N GLU A 49 -8.08 -10.05 -14.35
CA GLU A 49 -8.59 -10.01 -15.73
C GLU A 49 -7.65 -9.28 -16.70
N LEU A 50 -6.80 -8.41 -16.17
CA LEU A 50 -5.85 -7.64 -16.98
C LEU A 50 -4.52 -8.39 -17.03
N ASP A 51 -4.28 -9.08 -18.14
CA ASP A 51 -3.12 -9.96 -18.32
C ASP A 51 -2.30 -9.66 -19.58
N ARG A 52 -2.24 -8.38 -19.96
CA ARG A 52 -1.41 -7.95 -21.09
C ARG A 52 0.06 -8.22 -20.80
N PRO A 53 0.92 -8.34 -21.84
CA PRO A 53 2.37 -8.57 -21.61
C PRO A 53 3.05 -7.56 -20.69
N VAL A 54 2.53 -6.32 -20.64
CA VAL A 54 3.07 -5.26 -19.79
C VAL A 54 2.52 -5.29 -18.35
N ASN A 55 1.49 -6.08 -18.06
CA ASN A 55 0.97 -6.20 -16.72
C ASN A 55 1.89 -7.05 -15.85
N ASP A 56 2.40 -6.46 -14.79
CA ASP A 56 3.03 -7.23 -13.72
C ASP A 56 1.92 -7.74 -12.80
N ARG A 57 1.80 -9.05 -12.69
CA ARG A 57 0.72 -9.72 -11.94
C ARG A 57 1.24 -10.53 -10.77
N ASP A 58 2.51 -10.40 -10.43
CA ASP A 58 3.13 -11.15 -9.34
C ASP A 58 3.02 -10.40 -8.01
N TRP A 59 1.79 -10.09 -7.63
CA TRP A 59 1.44 -9.47 -6.35
C TRP A 59 -0.04 -9.72 -6.07
N ASP A 60 -0.48 -9.48 -4.84
CA ASP A 60 -1.83 -9.81 -4.40
C ASP A 60 -2.65 -8.60 -3.99
N VAL A 61 -2.03 -7.58 -3.38
CA VAL A 61 -2.72 -6.37 -2.91
C VAL A 61 -1.91 -5.14 -3.32
N GLY A 62 -2.62 -4.15 -3.87
CA GLY A 62 -2.07 -2.83 -4.16
C GLY A 62 -2.58 -1.81 -3.16
N LEU A 63 -1.66 -0.99 -2.64
CA LEU A 63 -1.93 0.14 -1.77
C LEU A 63 -1.47 1.41 -2.46
N HIS A 64 -2.36 2.39 -2.57
CA HIS A 64 -2.10 3.64 -3.28
C HIS A 64 -2.36 4.81 -2.37
N LEU A 65 -1.32 5.57 -2.08
CA LEU A 65 -1.41 6.79 -1.29
C LEU A 65 -0.84 7.96 -2.07
N VAL A 66 -1.47 9.11 -1.96
CA VAL A 66 -0.87 10.38 -2.41
C VAL A 66 -0.83 11.29 -1.20
N PHE A 67 0.37 11.78 -0.89
CA PHE A 67 0.59 12.75 0.18
C PHE A 67 0.70 14.15 -0.41
N ASP A 68 0.27 15.14 0.37
CA ASP A 68 0.38 16.54 -0.02
C ASP A 68 1.82 16.99 -0.20
N THR A 69 2.76 16.42 0.58
CA THR A 69 4.19 16.70 0.51
C THR A 69 5.00 15.44 0.83
N LYS A 70 6.28 15.44 0.45
CA LYS A 70 7.22 14.41 0.88
C LYS A 70 7.38 14.38 2.40
N ALA A 71 7.33 15.54 3.07
CA ALA A 71 7.44 15.60 4.51
C ALA A 71 6.31 14.84 5.21
N SER A 72 5.08 14.92 4.68
CA SER A 72 3.94 14.14 5.20
C SER A 72 4.16 12.64 5.02
N HIS A 73 4.71 12.21 3.88
CA HIS A 73 5.09 10.81 3.65
C HIS A 73 6.14 10.36 4.67
N ASP A 74 7.17 11.18 4.91
CA ASP A 74 8.24 10.83 5.85
C ASP A 74 7.70 10.67 7.27
N ALA A 75 6.79 11.55 7.69
CA ALA A 75 6.11 11.44 8.98
C ALA A 75 5.24 10.19 9.08
N TYR A 76 4.56 9.81 7.99
CA TYR A 76 3.78 8.58 7.91
C TYR A 76 4.65 7.34 8.14
N GLN A 77 5.84 7.29 7.58
CA GLN A 77 6.76 6.16 7.75
C GLN A 77 7.17 5.96 9.21
N ASP A 78 7.24 7.02 10.00
CA ASP A 78 7.64 6.98 11.41
C ASP A 78 6.45 6.89 12.38
N ASP A 79 5.22 6.92 11.87
CA ASP A 79 4.02 6.94 12.70
C ASP A 79 3.80 5.60 13.42
N ALA A 80 3.37 5.68 14.69
CA ALA A 80 3.13 4.49 15.52
C ALA A 80 2.04 3.58 14.93
N THR A 81 1.01 4.14 14.33
CA THR A 81 -0.08 3.37 13.72
C THR A 81 0.42 2.62 12.47
N HIS A 82 1.27 3.25 11.67
CA HIS A 82 1.92 2.60 10.54
C HIS A 82 2.80 1.44 11.01
N ASN A 83 3.57 1.64 12.09
CA ASN A 83 4.41 0.59 12.65
C ASN A 83 3.57 -0.59 13.18
N THR A 84 2.42 -0.32 13.79
CA THR A 84 1.49 -1.36 14.23
C THR A 84 0.99 -2.17 13.04
N PHE A 85 0.64 -1.52 11.93
CA PHE A 85 0.25 -2.18 10.70
C PHE A 85 1.34 -3.15 10.22
N ILE A 86 2.59 -2.68 10.18
CA ILE A 86 3.73 -3.51 9.75
C ILE A 86 3.92 -4.69 10.70
N ASP A 87 3.92 -4.47 12.00
CA ASP A 87 4.14 -5.52 12.99
C ASP A 87 3.09 -6.64 12.89
N GLU A 88 1.83 -6.28 12.65
CA GLU A 88 0.74 -7.25 12.55
C GLU A 88 0.70 -7.98 11.21
N ASN A 89 1.10 -7.34 10.12
CA ASN A 89 0.88 -7.87 8.77
C ASN A 89 2.14 -8.39 8.08
N LYS A 90 3.32 -7.86 8.41
CA LYS A 90 4.58 -8.28 7.80
C LYS A 90 4.81 -9.80 7.84
N PRO A 91 4.44 -10.53 8.90
CA PRO A 91 4.59 -11.99 8.92
C PRO A 91 3.83 -12.72 7.81
N THR A 92 2.82 -12.08 7.21
CA THR A 92 2.02 -12.68 6.13
C THR A 92 2.58 -12.38 4.74
N TRP A 93 3.59 -11.53 4.62
CA TRP A 93 4.14 -11.09 3.33
C TRP A 93 5.27 -12.00 2.86
N ALA A 94 5.21 -12.41 1.59
CA ALA A 94 6.33 -13.03 0.90
C ALA A 94 7.24 -12.00 0.25
N GLY A 95 6.68 -10.84 -0.13
CA GLY A 95 7.42 -9.74 -0.72
C GLY A 95 6.64 -8.45 -0.72
N VAL A 96 7.37 -7.34 -0.83
CA VAL A 96 6.80 -6.00 -0.92
C VAL A 96 7.62 -5.20 -1.92
N ARG A 97 6.94 -4.53 -2.86
CA ARG A 97 7.58 -3.60 -3.79
C ARG A 97 6.97 -2.22 -3.65
N VAL A 98 7.81 -1.19 -3.58
CA VAL A 98 7.38 0.19 -3.36
C VAL A 98 7.83 1.05 -4.54
N PHE A 99 6.91 1.87 -5.04
CA PHE A 99 7.19 2.81 -6.12
C PHE A 99 6.75 4.20 -5.67
N ASP A 100 7.72 5.08 -5.47
CA ASP A 100 7.48 6.45 -5.03
C ASP A 100 7.81 7.42 -6.17
N SER A 101 6.89 8.35 -6.45
CA SER A 101 7.12 9.38 -7.45
C SER A 101 6.52 10.70 -7.02
N PHE A 102 7.14 11.79 -7.46
CA PHE A 102 6.50 13.10 -7.35
C PHE A 102 5.42 13.24 -8.42
N VAL A 103 4.32 13.84 -8.04
CA VAL A 103 3.17 14.07 -8.93
C VAL A 103 2.61 15.47 -8.80
#